data_fd76606d0ca5160d9b4e655f71361a05
#
_entry.id   fd76606d0ca5160d9b4e655f71361a05
#
_cell.length_a   1.000
_cell.length_b   1.000
_cell.length_c   1.000
_cell.angle_alpha   90.00
_cell.angle_beta   90.00
_cell.angle_gamma   90.00
#
_symmetry.space_group_name_H-M   'P 1'
#
loop_
_entity.id
_entity.type
_entity.pdbx_description
1 polymer ?
#
loop_
_entity_poly.entity_id
_entity_poly.type
_entity_poly.pdbx_seq_one_letter_code
_entity_poly.pdbx_strand_id
1 'polypeptide(L)'
;MMKRFAMGALVSISMLAAGDTLAQVAGSTTTGVAVAEMQEVALGWSAKKQILGKTVFNEDHEKVGKVDDIIIAPDRSVSYLIVGAGAFVGLGRHDVAVPVDQIEERNGEIVLPGATKAVVKSLPGFDYSKSAK
;
A
#
# COMPACT_ATOMS: atom_id res chain seq x y z
N MET A 1 -22.70 57.86 49.84
CA MET A 1 -22.67 57.47 49.39
C MET A 1 -22.68 56.66 48.54
N MET A 2 -22.62 56.16 48.19
CA MET A 2 -22.61 55.44 47.53
C MET A 2 -22.41 54.67 46.76
N LYS A 3 -22.35 54.18 46.45
CA LYS A 3 -22.23 53.47 45.81
C LYS A 3 -22.08 52.69 45.14
N ARG A 4 -22.07 52.12 44.83
CA ARG A 4 -21.96 51.35 44.19
C ARG A 4 -21.76 50.66 43.42
N PHE A 5 -21.69 50.14 43.07
CA PHE A 5 -21.64 49.40 42.33
C PHE A 5 -21.48 48.58 41.63
N ALA A 6 -21.41 48.08 41.23
CA ALA A 6 -21.26 47.30 40.63
C ALA A 6 -21.15 46.62 40.05
N MET A 7 -21.16 46.14 39.66
CA MET A 7 -21.15 45.44 39.01
C MET A 7 -20.86 44.66 38.30
N GLY A 8 -20.74 44.29 37.91
CA GLY A 8 -20.39 43.48 37.40
C GLY A 8 -20.47 42.70 36.58
N ALA A 9 -20.39 42.24 36.15
CA ALA A 9 -20.44 41.58 35.36
C ALA A 9 -20.14 40.69 34.81
N LEU A 10 -20.05 40.27 34.46
CA LEU A 10 -19.88 39.47 33.92
C LEU A 10 -19.68 38.74 33.16
N VAL A 11 -19.64 38.20 32.64
CA VAL A 11 -19.56 37.64 31.86
C VAL A 11 -19.27 36.71 31.30
N SER A 12 -19.15 36.13 30.97
CA SER A 12 -18.97 35.26 30.47
C SER A 12 -18.82 34.57 29.65
N ILE A 13 -18.81 34.07 29.13
CA ILE A 13 -18.67 33.54 28.33
C ILE A 13 -18.41 32.60 27.74
N SER A 14 -18.31 32.04 27.50
CA SER A 14 -18.18 31.15 26.98
C SER A 14 -17.94 30.51 26.14
N MET A 15 -17.90 30.09 25.64
CA MET A 15 -17.74 29.58 24.76
C MET A 15 -17.50 28.65 24.28
N LEU A 16 -17.26 28.22 23.97
CA LEU A 16 -17.02 27.42 23.53
C LEU A 16 -16.97 26.67 22.80
N ALA A 17 -16.95 26.25 22.50
CA ALA A 17 -17.12 25.50 21.92
C ALA A 17 -16.79 24.86 20.98
N ALA A 18 -16.64 24.94 20.44
CA ALA A 18 -16.26 24.56 19.42
C ALA A 18 -15.62 23.42 19.14
N GLY A 19 -14.65 23.22 19.17
CA GLY A 19 -13.92 22.15 18.77
C GLY A 19 -14.50 20.85 18.91
N ASP A 20 -15.51 20.82 19.51
CA ASP A 20 -16.09 19.61 19.76
C ASP A 20 -16.35 18.80 18.63
N THR A 21 -16.63 19.38 17.56
CA THR A 21 -16.99 18.60 16.42
C THR A 21 -15.92 17.66 16.01
N LEU A 22 -14.70 18.00 16.26
CA LEU A 22 -13.65 17.12 15.87
C LEU A 22 -13.67 15.83 16.59
N ALA A 23 -13.97 15.90 17.83
CA ALA A 23 -13.96 14.70 18.63
C ALA A 23 -14.95 13.69 18.12
N GLN A 24 -16.05 14.19 17.62
CA GLN A 24 -17.05 13.28 17.16
C GLN A 24 -16.62 12.54 15.95
N VAL A 25 -15.94 13.21 15.07
CA VAL A 25 -15.46 12.54 13.88
C VAL A 25 -14.47 11.46 14.24
N ALA A 26 -13.66 11.71 15.22
CA ALA A 26 -12.66 10.75 15.61
C ALA A 26 -13.24 9.42 16.03
N GLY A 27 -14.42 9.45 16.58
CA GLY A 27 -15.02 8.21 17.00
C GLY A 27 -15.74 7.47 15.90
N SER A 28 -15.83 8.04 14.71
CA SER A 28 -16.55 7.40 13.63
C SER A 28 -15.70 6.40 12.91
N THR A 29 -16.33 5.32 12.47
CA THR A 29 -15.66 4.37 11.58
C THR A 29 -16.01 4.78 10.17
N THR A 30 -14.99 5.00 9.35
CA THR A 30 -15.21 5.34 7.95
C THR A 30 -14.63 4.25 7.09
N THR A 31 -15.26 4.01 5.97
CA THR A 31 -14.83 2.96 5.06
C THR A 31 -14.43 3.51 3.71
N GLY A 32 -13.91 4.67 3.68
CA GLY A 32 -13.44 5.24 2.44
C GLY A 32 -12.35 6.24 2.71
N VAL A 33 -11.89 6.89 1.67
CA VAL A 33 -10.84 7.89 1.80
C VAL A 33 -11.43 9.26 1.55
N ALA A 34 -10.81 10.27 2.12
CA ALA A 34 -11.22 11.64 1.92
C ALA A 34 -10.88 12.09 0.49
N VAL A 35 -11.49 13.16 0.05
CA VAL A 35 -11.26 13.66 -1.30
C VAL A 35 -9.78 13.96 -1.53
N ALA A 36 -9.11 14.51 -0.51
CA ALA A 36 -7.70 14.82 -0.66
C ALA A 36 -6.84 13.57 -0.84
N GLU A 37 -7.21 12.49 -0.18
CA GLU A 37 -6.49 11.25 -0.31
C GLU A 37 -6.76 10.55 -1.63
N MET A 38 -7.91 10.81 -2.23
CA MET A 38 -8.26 10.21 -3.49
C MET A 38 -7.27 10.59 -4.59
N GLN A 39 -6.69 11.76 -4.51
CA GLN A 39 -5.70 12.17 -5.48
C GLN A 39 -4.44 11.30 -5.38
N GLU A 40 -4.04 10.96 -4.18
CA GLU A 40 -2.89 10.08 -4.00
C GLU A 40 -3.21 8.67 -4.48
N VAL A 41 -4.41 8.20 -4.21
CA VAL A 41 -4.84 6.90 -4.71
C VAL A 41 -4.74 6.86 -6.23
N ALA A 42 -5.13 7.94 -6.88
CA ALA A 42 -5.11 7.99 -8.34
C ALA A 42 -3.69 7.97 -8.92
N LEU A 43 -2.69 8.34 -8.12
CA LEU A 43 -1.30 8.28 -8.55
C LEU A 43 -0.68 6.90 -8.34
N GLY A 44 -1.38 6.02 -7.65
CA GLY A 44 -0.88 4.68 -7.40
C GLY A 44 -0.99 3.79 -8.63
N TRP A 45 -0.49 2.60 -8.50
CA TRP A 45 -0.54 1.61 -9.57
C TRP A 45 -1.83 0.82 -9.48
N SER A 46 -2.51 0.69 -10.60
CA SER A 46 -3.67 -0.19 -10.68
C SER A 46 -3.20 -1.64 -10.73
N ALA A 47 -3.55 -2.43 -9.75
CA ALA A 47 -3.18 -3.84 -9.74
C ALA A 47 -3.70 -4.54 -10.99
N LYS A 48 -4.94 -4.26 -11.35
CA LYS A 48 -5.57 -4.92 -12.48
C LYS A 48 -4.95 -4.49 -13.82
N LYS A 49 -4.67 -3.20 -13.98
CA LYS A 49 -4.26 -2.67 -15.28
C LYS A 49 -2.75 -2.63 -15.48
N GLN A 50 -2.00 -2.47 -14.39
CA GLN A 50 -0.57 -2.20 -14.49
C GLN A 50 0.32 -3.27 -13.89
N ILE A 51 -0.23 -4.19 -13.12
CA ILE A 51 0.57 -5.18 -12.41
C ILE A 51 0.21 -6.60 -12.79
N LEU A 52 -1.03 -6.99 -12.54
CA LEU A 52 -1.42 -8.39 -12.78
C LEU A 52 -1.28 -8.79 -14.24
N GLY A 53 -0.66 -9.92 -14.46
CA GLY A 53 -0.43 -10.44 -15.81
C GLY A 53 0.70 -9.75 -16.57
N LYS A 54 1.35 -8.78 -15.97
CA LYS A 54 2.43 -8.06 -16.64
C LYS A 54 3.75 -8.81 -16.51
N THR A 55 4.60 -8.62 -17.49
CA THR A 55 5.93 -9.21 -17.48
C THR A 55 6.85 -8.42 -16.56
N VAL A 56 7.63 -9.14 -15.77
CA VAL A 56 8.65 -8.56 -14.90
C VAL A 56 10.00 -8.77 -15.58
N PHE A 57 10.77 -7.71 -15.68
CA PHE A 57 12.11 -7.73 -16.26
C PHE A 57 13.16 -7.48 -15.18
N ASN A 58 14.38 -7.90 -15.42
CA ASN A 58 15.48 -7.44 -14.58
C ASN A 58 16.15 -6.25 -15.27
N GLU A 59 17.22 -5.72 -14.69
CA GLU A 59 17.88 -4.55 -15.25
C GLU A 59 18.58 -4.81 -16.58
N ASP A 60 18.79 -6.07 -16.93
CA ASP A 60 19.38 -6.45 -18.20
C ASP A 60 18.31 -6.72 -19.27
N HIS A 61 17.07 -6.32 -18.99
CA HIS A 61 15.93 -6.53 -19.87
C HIS A 61 15.61 -8.00 -20.13
N GLU A 62 16.04 -8.89 -19.28
CA GLU A 62 15.64 -10.28 -19.37
C GLU A 62 14.26 -10.46 -18.73
N LYS A 63 13.44 -11.30 -19.33
CA LYS A 63 12.11 -11.60 -18.78
C LYS A 63 12.25 -12.55 -17.62
N VAL A 64 11.98 -12.06 -16.43
CA VAL A 64 12.02 -12.89 -15.23
C VAL A 64 10.75 -13.75 -15.14
N GLY A 65 9.62 -13.18 -15.46
CA GLY A 65 8.36 -13.89 -15.39
C GLY A 65 7.19 -12.95 -15.49
N LYS A 66 6.02 -13.45 -15.10
CA LYS A 66 4.80 -12.63 -15.08
C LYS A 66 4.25 -12.58 -13.68
N VAL A 67 3.57 -11.49 -13.37
CA VAL A 67 2.91 -11.33 -12.08
C VAL A 67 1.61 -12.12 -12.13
N ASP A 68 1.52 -13.13 -11.28
CA ASP A 68 0.33 -13.97 -11.18
C ASP A 68 -0.64 -13.48 -10.13
N ASP A 69 -0.15 -12.84 -9.07
CA ASP A 69 -1.00 -12.49 -7.95
C ASP A 69 -0.34 -11.41 -7.10
N ILE A 70 -1.11 -10.85 -6.19
CA ILE A 70 -0.65 -9.92 -5.17
C ILE A 70 -1.11 -10.47 -3.83
N ILE A 71 -0.17 -10.67 -2.91
CA ILE A 71 -0.48 -11.16 -1.57
C ILE A 71 -0.25 -10.03 -0.58
N ILE A 72 -1.23 -9.78 0.24
CA ILE A 72 -1.12 -8.80 1.32
C ILE A 72 -0.72 -9.55 2.58
N ALA A 73 0.34 -9.10 3.24
CA ALA A 73 0.82 -9.75 4.45
C ALA A 73 -0.28 -9.77 5.52
N PRO A 74 -0.25 -10.75 6.41
CA PRO A 74 -1.30 -10.85 7.43
C PRO A 74 -1.46 -9.60 8.28
N ASP A 75 -0.38 -8.90 8.58
CA ASP A 75 -0.45 -7.65 9.35
C ASP A 75 -0.71 -6.44 8.46
N ARG A 76 -0.88 -6.66 7.15
CA ARG A 76 -1.16 -5.64 6.16
C ARG A 76 -0.07 -4.59 6.00
N SER A 77 1.12 -4.89 6.50
CA SER A 77 2.24 -3.93 6.43
C SER A 77 2.86 -3.85 5.04
N VAL A 78 2.88 -4.93 4.30
CA VAL A 78 3.45 -4.94 2.95
C VAL A 78 2.61 -5.84 2.05
N SER A 79 2.81 -5.65 0.76
CA SER A 79 2.23 -6.53 -0.26
C SER A 79 3.36 -7.17 -1.04
N TYR A 80 3.10 -8.36 -1.55
CA TYR A 80 4.05 -9.11 -2.35
C TYR A 80 3.45 -9.41 -3.70
N LEU A 81 4.27 -9.34 -4.73
CA LEU A 81 3.89 -9.83 -6.05
C LEU A 81 4.33 -11.28 -6.14
N ILE A 82 3.46 -12.12 -6.65
CA ILE A 82 3.83 -13.50 -6.95
C ILE A 82 4.22 -13.55 -8.42
N VAL A 83 5.47 -13.86 -8.68
CA VAL A 83 6.01 -13.87 -10.03
C VAL A 83 6.32 -15.29 -10.44
N GLY A 84 5.72 -15.72 -11.53
CA GLY A 84 5.97 -17.06 -12.05
C GLY A 84 7.25 -17.06 -12.87
N ALA A 85 8.34 -17.52 -12.28
CA ALA A 85 9.66 -17.44 -12.86
C ALA A 85 10.22 -18.78 -13.30
N GLY A 86 9.41 -19.82 -13.40
CA GLY A 86 9.90 -21.16 -13.71
C GLY A 86 10.66 -21.24 -15.02
N ALA A 87 10.15 -20.60 -16.07
CA ALA A 87 10.80 -20.66 -17.37
C ALA A 87 12.15 -19.94 -17.35
N PHE A 88 12.25 -18.85 -16.59
CA PHE A 88 13.49 -18.08 -16.51
C PHE A 88 14.62 -18.88 -15.88
N VAL A 89 14.30 -19.65 -14.84
CA VAL A 89 15.32 -20.40 -14.09
C VAL A 89 15.45 -21.86 -14.56
N GLY A 90 14.67 -22.23 -15.57
CA GLY A 90 14.77 -23.60 -16.11
C GLY A 90 14.06 -24.64 -15.28
N LEU A 91 13.11 -24.23 -14.45
CA LEU A 91 12.30 -25.13 -13.66
C LEU A 91 10.89 -25.21 -14.23
N GLY A 92 10.19 -26.30 -13.95
CA GLY A 92 8.82 -26.43 -14.44
C GLY A 92 7.90 -25.39 -13.84
N ARG A 93 8.05 -25.17 -12.54
CA ARG A 93 7.27 -24.16 -11.86
C ARG A 93 8.11 -23.57 -10.74
N HIS A 94 8.15 -22.27 -10.66
CA HIS A 94 8.87 -21.60 -9.59
C HIS A 94 8.25 -20.23 -9.40
N ASP A 95 7.29 -20.18 -8.50
CA ASP A 95 6.64 -18.91 -8.17
C ASP A 95 7.40 -18.30 -7.01
N VAL A 96 7.75 -17.04 -7.12
CA VAL A 96 8.48 -16.35 -6.05
C VAL A 96 7.70 -15.14 -5.57
N ALA A 97 7.81 -14.86 -4.28
CA ALA A 97 7.16 -13.70 -3.68
C ALA A 97 8.15 -12.57 -3.59
N VAL A 98 7.80 -11.43 -4.16
CA VAL A 98 8.67 -10.25 -4.21
C VAL A 98 7.96 -9.11 -3.51
N PRO A 99 8.56 -8.51 -2.47
CA PRO A 99 7.94 -7.33 -1.84
C PRO A 99 7.74 -6.21 -2.87
N VAL A 100 6.60 -5.57 -2.79
CA VAL A 100 6.27 -4.52 -3.75
C VAL A 100 7.30 -3.40 -3.75
N ASP A 101 7.90 -3.11 -2.61
CA ASP A 101 8.87 -2.03 -2.51
C ASP A 101 10.21 -2.34 -3.18
N GLN A 102 10.41 -3.56 -3.65
CA GLN A 102 11.64 -3.93 -4.36
C GLN A 102 11.51 -3.81 -5.87
N ILE A 103 10.31 -3.55 -6.37
CA ILE A 103 10.15 -3.40 -7.81
C ILE A 103 10.17 -1.92 -8.19
N GLU A 104 10.53 -1.68 -9.43
CA GLU A 104 10.56 -0.34 -9.99
C GLU A 104 9.73 -0.31 -11.26
N GLU A 105 9.20 0.84 -11.56
CA GLU A 105 8.52 1.05 -12.83
C GLU A 105 9.44 1.88 -13.71
N ARG A 106 9.77 1.36 -14.87
CA ARG A 106 10.63 2.06 -15.83
C ARG A 106 9.98 2.00 -17.20
N ASN A 107 9.58 3.14 -17.71
CA ASN A 107 8.99 3.25 -19.05
C ASN A 107 7.80 2.31 -19.25
N GLY A 108 6.99 2.18 -18.23
CA GLY A 108 5.81 1.32 -18.29
C GLY A 108 6.07 -0.15 -18.03
N GLU A 109 7.31 -0.52 -17.74
CA GLU A 109 7.67 -1.90 -17.44
C GLU A 109 7.95 -2.08 -15.97
N ILE A 110 7.64 -3.28 -15.47
CA ILE A 110 7.97 -3.65 -14.09
C ILE A 110 9.36 -4.23 -14.11
N VAL A 111 10.25 -3.64 -13.31
CA VAL A 111 11.64 -4.08 -13.24
C VAL A 111 11.96 -4.52 -11.82
N LEU A 112 12.57 -5.68 -11.70
CA LEU A 112 13.07 -6.20 -10.43
C LEU A 112 14.59 -6.19 -10.50
N PRO A 113 15.24 -5.15 -9.95
CA PRO A 113 16.69 -5.06 -10.01
C PRO A 113 17.35 -6.23 -9.28
N GLY A 114 18.40 -6.73 -9.83
CA GLY A 114 19.15 -7.83 -9.21
C GLY A 114 18.58 -9.21 -9.44
N ALA A 115 17.54 -9.33 -10.22
CA ALA A 115 16.87 -10.62 -10.45
C ALA A 115 17.59 -11.42 -11.53
N THR A 116 18.80 -11.88 -11.22
CA THR A 116 19.52 -12.79 -12.12
C THR A 116 18.94 -14.20 -11.98
N LYS A 117 19.26 -15.05 -12.93
CA LYS A 117 18.82 -16.45 -12.86
C LYS A 117 19.25 -17.10 -11.57
N ALA A 118 20.51 -16.89 -11.17
CA ALA A 118 21.04 -17.50 -9.96
C ALA A 118 20.28 -17.04 -8.72
N VAL A 119 20.02 -15.74 -8.64
CA VAL A 119 19.31 -15.18 -7.50
C VAL A 119 17.88 -15.69 -7.45
N VAL A 120 17.17 -15.62 -8.57
CA VAL A 120 15.76 -16.04 -8.60
C VAL A 120 15.63 -17.53 -8.33
N LYS A 121 16.56 -18.31 -8.86
CA LYS A 121 16.54 -19.77 -8.63
C LYS A 121 16.75 -20.09 -7.16
N SER A 122 17.52 -19.29 -6.44
CA SER A 122 17.80 -19.51 -5.03
C SER A 122 16.65 -19.08 -4.10
N LEU A 123 15.71 -18.28 -4.60
CA LEU A 123 14.59 -17.86 -3.78
C LEU A 123 13.65 -19.03 -3.52
N PRO A 124 13.06 -19.10 -2.33
CA PRO A 124 12.12 -20.18 -2.05
C PRO A 124 10.87 -20.01 -2.90
N GLY A 125 10.34 -21.14 -3.33
CA GLY A 125 9.08 -21.14 -4.07
C GLY A 125 7.92 -20.78 -3.18
N PHE A 126 6.98 -20.01 -3.70
CA PHE A 126 5.76 -19.67 -2.97
C PHE A 126 4.76 -20.80 -3.12
N ASP A 127 4.11 -21.14 -2.02
CA ASP A 127 3.19 -22.26 -1.98
C ASP A 127 1.87 -21.81 -1.37
N TYR A 128 0.83 -21.75 -2.20
CA TYR A 128 -0.49 -21.34 -1.74
C TYR A 128 -1.07 -22.25 -0.68
N SER A 129 -0.63 -23.50 -0.62
CA SER A 129 -1.18 -24.43 0.36
C SER A 129 -0.88 -24.00 1.80
N LYS A 130 0.09 -23.12 1.98
CA LYS A 130 0.45 -22.61 3.30
C LYS A 130 -0.13 -21.25 3.58
N SER A 131 -0.95 -20.72 2.67
CA SER A 131 -1.57 -19.42 2.88
C SER A 131 -2.70 -19.54 3.89
N ALA A 132 -2.93 -18.45 4.59
CA ALA A 132 -4.09 -18.35 5.47
C ALA A 132 -5.35 -18.34 4.61
N LYS A 133 -6.43 -18.84 5.17
CA LYS A 133 -7.70 -18.91 4.44
C LYS A 133 -8.72 -17.98 5.01
#